data_0426185aa280c1d47b48afa0fa5a4f4f
#
_entry.id   0426185aa280c1d47b48afa0fa5a4f4f
#
_cell.length_a   1.000
_cell.length_b   1.000
_cell.length_c   1.000
_cell.angle_alpha   90.00
_cell.angle_beta   90.00
_cell.angle_gamma   90.00
#
_symmetry.space_group_name_H-M   'P 1'
#
loop_
_entity.id
_entity.type
_entity.pdbx_description
1 polymer ?
#
loop_
_entity_poly.entity_id
_entity_poly.type
_entity_poly.pdbx_seq_one_letter_code
_entity_poly.pdbx_strand_id
1 'polypeptide(L)'
;ALLVDIVLSPALAFFDPVSADALSSVVQAPIVEEVAKGLGVLLLFVFGRRAFDGPVDGVVYGALVGAGFAFTENILYFATSLIDGGVGEVTFTFVLRGILSPFAHVMFTAVTGFALGRAVRRGATPGEALWPWIAGLIGAIALHALWNGSAVFADFFALYVTLQMPL
;
A
#
# COMPACT_ATOMS: atom_id res chain seq x y z
N ALA A 1 0.16 5.99 -9.25
CA ALA A 1 1.30 6.89 -9.19
C ALA A 1 1.27 7.88 -10.37
N LEU A 2 1.55 7.48 -11.61
CA LEU A 2 1.80 8.40 -12.75
C LEU A 2 0.68 9.45 -13.01
N LEU A 3 -0.60 9.05 -12.97
CA LEU A 3 -1.73 9.99 -13.17
C LEU A 3 -1.87 11.00 -12.02
N VAL A 4 -1.52 10.58 -10.83
CA VAL A 4 -1.60 11.43 -9.64
C VAL A 4 -0.42 12.39 -9.57
N ASP A 5 0.76 11.94 -9.98
CA ASP A 5 1.93 12.80 -10.14
C ASP A 5 1.62 13.94 -11.13
N ILE A 6 0.97 13.62 -12.26
CA ILE A 6 0.56 14.63 -13.25
C ILE A 6 -0.42 15.67 -12.66
N VAL A 7 -1.36 15.24 -11.80
CA VAL A 7 -2.41 16.12 -11.25
C VAL A 7 -1.89 16.95 -10.06
N LEU A 8 -1.05 16.37 -9.21
CA LEU A 8 -0.59 17.00 -7.97
C LEU A 8 0.79 17.66 -8.09
N SER A 9 1.60 17.34 -9.10
CA SER A 9 2.89 18.00 -9.33
C SER A 9 2.79 19.53 -9.37
N PRO A 10 1.76 20.16 -9.99
CA PRO A 10 1.63 21.62 -9.94
C PRO A 10 1.42 22.16 -8.54
N ALA A 11 0.71 21.43 -7.67
CA ALA A 11 0.51 21.84 -6.28
C ALA A 11 1.78 21.66 -5.43
N LEU A 12 2.56 20.63 -5.72
CA LEU A 12 3.84 20.35 -5.06
C LEU A 12 4.96 21.31 -5.51
N ALA A 13 4.82 21.94 -6.67
CA ALA A 13 5.78 22.91 -7.18
C ALA A 13 5.92 24.19 -6.32
N PHE A 14 5.03 24.42 -5.36
CA PHE A 14 5.16 25.49 -4.37
C PHE A 14 6.13 25.15 -3.22
N PHE A 15 6.53 23.89 -3.09
CA PHE A 15 7.51 23.43 -2.10
C PHE A 15 8.90 23.34 -2.74
N ASP A 16 9.93 23.39 -1.90
CA ASP A 16 11.28 23.05 -2.38
C ASP A 16 11.31 21.56 -2.84
N PRO A 17 12.22 21.18 -3.77
CA PRO A 17 12.23 19.85 -4.37
C PRO A 17 12.32 18.71 -3.35
N VAL A 18 13.11 18.86 -2.28
CA VAL A 18 13.28 17.83 -1.24
C VAL A 18 11.99 17.63 -0.44
N SER A 19 11.32 18.74 -0.07
CA SER A 19 10.03 18.69 0.62
C SER A 19 8.93 18.14 -0.30
N ALA A 20 8.96 18.44 -1.58
CA ALA A 20 8.02 17.92 -2.57
C ALA A 20 8.15 16.39 -2.72
N ASP A 21 9.37 15.87 -2.84
CA ASP A 21 9.64 14.42 -2.94
C ASP A 21 9.22 13.69 -1.66
N ALA A 22 9.53 14.25 -0.50
CA ALA A 22 9.11 13.68 0.79
C ALA A 22 7.58 13.64 0.93
N LEU A 23 6.87 14.72 0.57
CA LEU A 23 5.40 14.76 0.57
C LEU A 23 4.80 13.77 -0.43
N SER A 24 5.39 13.66 -1.61
CA SER A 24 4.95 12.71 -2.62
C SER A 24 5.07 11.27 -2.12
N SER A 25 6.23 10.89 -1.60
CA SER A 25 6.49 9.50 -1.17
C SER A 25 5.77 9.12 0.12
N VAL A 26 5.67 10.03 1.11
CA VAL A 26 5.15 9.70 2.45
C VAL A 26 3.65 9.93 2.58
N VAL A 27 3.08 10.85 1.81
CA VAL A 27 1.65 11.21 1.93
C VAL A 27 0.89 10.85 0.67
N GLN A 28 1.31 11.35 -0.48
CA GLN A 28 0.56 11.18 -1.72
C GLN A 28 0.52 9.74 -2.21
N ALA A 29 1.66 9.07 -2.31
CA ALA A 29 1.73 7.69 -2.79
C ALA A 29 0.91 6.74 -1.91
N PRO A 30 1.04 6.72 -0.55
CA PRO A 30 0.20 5.89 0.30
C PRO A 30 -1.30 6.10 0.11
N ILE A 31 -1.76 7.35 0.01
CA ILE A 31 -3.18 7.65 -0.18
C ILE A 31 -3.68 7.05 -1.50
N VAL A 32 -3.00 7.33 -2.59
CA VAL A 32 -3.44 6.91 -3.93
C VAL A 32 -3.40 5.41 -4.09
N GLU A 33 -2.31 4.80 -3.64
CA GLU A 33 -2.12 3.37 -3.79
C GLU A 33 -3.07 2.57 -2.91
N GLU A 34 -3.24 2.95 -1.64
CA GLU A 34 -4.17 2.23 -0.77
C GLU A 34 -5.63 2.47 -1.17
N VAL A 35 -5.99 3.65 -1.69
CA VAL A 35 -7.32 3.87 -2.28
C VAL A 35 -7.54 2.95 -3.48
N ALA A 36 -6.59 2.84 -4.40
CA ALA A 36 -6.71 1.95 -5.56
C ALA A 36 -6.83 0.48 -5.14
N LYS A 37 -5.99 0.02 -4.21
CA LYS A 37 -6.04 -1.34 -3.65
C LYS A 37 -7.33 -1.58 -2.86
N GLY A 38 -7.72 -0.63 -2.01
CA GLY A 38 -8.95 -0.69 -1.22
C GLY A 38 -10.21 -0.78 -2.10
N LEU A 39 -10.25 -0.06 -3.23
CA LEU A 39 -11.31 -0.20 -4.23
C LEU A 39 -11.30 -1.61 -4.83
N GLY A 40 -10.14 -2.19 -5.12
CA GLY A 40 -10.03 -3.58 -5.57
C GLY A 40 -10.67 -4.56 -4.56
N VAL A 41 -10.37 -4.41 -3.27
CA VAL A 41 -10.99 -5.23 -2.20
C VAL A 41 -12.50 -5.01 -2.12
N LEU A 42 -12.96 -3.76 -2.24
CA LEU A 42 -14.39 -3.42 -2.23
C LEU A 42 -15.12 -4.02 -3.43
N LEU A 43 -14.53 -4.01 -4.61
CA LEU A 43 -15.09 -4.65 -5.81
C LEU A 43 -15.20 -6.16 -5.63
N LEU A 44 -14.18 -6.82 -5.09
CA LEU A 44 -14.24 -8.24 -4.75
C LEU A 44 -15.36 -8.54 -3.76
N PHE A 45 -15.55 -7.70 -2.75
CA PHE A 45 -16.67 -7.83 -1.83
C PHE A 45 -18.03 -7.67 -2.52
N VAL A 46 -18.22 -6.64 -3.35
CA VAL A 46 -19.51 -6.37 -4.00
C VAL A 46 -19.88 -7.47 -4.98
N PHE A 47 -18.94 -7.90 -5.83
CA PHE A 47 -19.20 -8.88 -6.89
C PHE A 47 -19.01 -10.33 -6.42
N GLY A 48 -18.17 -10.56 -5.42
CA GLY A 48 -17.84 -11.87 -4.86
C GLY A 48 -18.47 -12.20 -3.51
N ARG A 49 -19.56 -11.56 -3.12
CA ARG A 49 -20.20 -11.69 -1.78
C ARG A 49 -20.43 -13.11 -1.30
N ARG A 50 -20.61 -14.06 -2.21
CA ARG A 50 -20.82 -15.47 -1.85
C ARG A 50 -19.55 -16.15 -1.28
N ALA A 51 -18.39 -15.62 -1.64
CA ALA A 51 -17.09 -16.12 -1.20
C ALA A 51 -16.40 -15.17 -0.20
N PHE A 52 -17.06 -14.07 0.19
CA PHE A 52 -16.53 -13.07 1.11
C PHE A 52 -17.42 -13.06 2.35
N ASP A 53 -17.17 -13.95 3.32
CA ASP A 53 -18.09 -14.19 4.43
C ASP A 53 -17.51 -13.80 5.81
N GLY A 54 -16.25 -13.38 5.87
CA GLY A 54 -15.65 -13.00 7.16
C GLY A 54 -14.27 -12.36 7.12
N PRO A 55 -13.68 -12.13 8.31
CA PRO A 55 -12.37 -11.47 8.45
C PRO A 55 -11.23 -12.20 7.74
N VAL A 56 -11.28 -13.54 7.72
CA VAL A 56 -10.24 -14.35 7.07
C VAL A 56 -10.23 -14.11 5.58
N ASP A 57 -11.42 -14.16 4.94
CA ASP A 57 -11.53 -13.87 3.52
C ASP A 57 -11.11 -12.43 3.21
N GLY A 58 -11.50 -11.49 4.08
CA GLY A 58 -11.09 -10.10 3.97
C GLY A 58 -9.57 -9.95 3.96
N VAL A 59 -8.87 -10.60 4.89
CA VAL A 59 -7.40 -10.62 4.95
C VAL A 59 -6.81 -11.26 3.68
N VAL A 60 -7.32 -12.41 3.27
CA VAL A 60 -6.82 -13.13 2.09
C VAL A 60 -6.98 -12.30 0.81
N TYR A 61 -8.17 -11.75 0.58
CA TYR A 61 -8.40 -10.91 -0.60
C TYR A 61 -7.63 -9.59 -0.57
N GLY A 62 -7.52 -8.96 0.61
CA GLY A 62 -6.68 -7.79 0.80
C GLY A 62 -5.21 -8.09 0.51
N ALA A 63 -4.71 -9.20 1.04
CA ALA A 63 -3.35 -9.69 0.81
C ALA A 63 -3.08 -9.96 -0.67
N LEU A 64 -4.00 -10.62 -1.38
CA LEU A 64 -3.87 -10.90 -2.81
C LEU A 64 -3.85 -9.61 -3.66
N VAL A 65 -4.71 -8.65 -3.35
CA VAL A 65 -4.71 -7.34 -4.02
C VAL A 65 -3.40 -6.60 -3.76
N GLY A 66 -2.93 -6.57 -2.50
CA GLY A 66 -1.66 -5.98 -2.11
C GLY A 66 -0.46 -6.65 -2.82
N ALA A 67 -0.45 -7.98 -2.89
CA ALA A 67 0.60 -8.74 -3.58
C ALA A 67 0.62 -8.46 -5.09
N GLY A 68 -0.54 -8.41 -5.75
CA GLY A 68 -0.65 -8.08 -7.16
C GLY A 68 -0.17 -6.66 -7.47
N PHE A 69 -0.47 -5.72 -6.58
CA PHE A 69 0.03 -4.35 -6.68
C PHE A 69 1.57 -4.32 -6.53
N ALA A 70 2.10 -4.94 -5.47
CA ALA A 70 3.54 -5.02 -5.22
C ALA A 70 4.31 -5.66 -6.40
N PHE A 71 3.74 -6.70 -7.00
CA PHE A 71 4.32 -7.34 -8.17
C PHE A 71 4.44 -6.37 -9.34
N THR A 72 3.35 -5.66 -9.67
CA THR A 72 3.34 -4.69 -10.76
C THR A 72 4.30 -3.53 -10.51
N GLU A 73 4.31 -3.01 -9.29
CA GLU A 73 5.19 -1.94 -8.88
C GLU A 73 6.67 -2.35 -8.94
N ASN A 74 7.00 -3.56 -8.49
CA ASN A 74 8.37 -4.08 -8.54
C ASN A 74 8.90 -4.20 -9.97
N ILE A 75 8.05 -4.53 -10.95
CA ILE A 75 8.45 -4.52 -12.37
C ILE A 75 8.93 -3.11 -12.78
N LEU A 76 8.21 -2.06 -12.37
CA LEU A 76 8.59 -0.68 -12.66
C LEU A 76 9.89 -0.29 -11.96
N TYR A 77 10.03 -0.60 -10.68
CA TYR A 77 11.25 -0.30 -9.92
C TYR A 77 12.47 -1.01 -10.48
N PHE A 78 12.36 -2.30 -10.84
CA PHE A 78 13.47 -3.04 -11.44
C PHE A 78 13.84 -2.50 -12.83
N ALA A 79 12.85 -2.12 -13.64
CA ALA A 79 13.11 -1.51 -14.93
C ALA A 79 13.82 -0.15 -14.78
N THR A 80 13.39 0.71 -13.87
CA THR A 80 14.02 2.00 -13.59
C THR A 80 15.44 1.79 -13.07
N SER A 81 15.64 0.94 -12.07
CA SER A 81 16.96 0.64 -11.52
C SER A 81 17.93 0.09 -12.57
N LEU A 82 17.42 -0.71 -13.53
CA LEU A 82 18.25 -1.23 -14.63
C LEU A 82 18.70 -0.10 -15.56
N ILE A 83 17.82 0.84 -15.86
CA ILE A 83 18.10 1.98 -16.75
C ILE A 83 19.09 2.93 -16.09
N ASP A 84 18.88 3.26 -14.80
CA ASP A 84 19.64 4.30 -14.10
C ASP A 84 21.00 3.82 -13.59
N GLY A 85 21.11 2.55 -13.12
CA GLY A 85 22.31 2.04 -12.46
C GLY A 85 22.76 0.64 -12.89
N GLY A 86 22.11 0.05 -13.89
CA GLY A 86 22.48 -1.26 -14.41
C GLY A 86 22.24 -2.42 -13.43
N VAL A 87 22.97 -3.51 -13.63
CA VAL A 87 22.77 -4.78 -12.87
C VAL A 87 23.00 -4.62 -11.37
N GLY A 88 23.94 -3.76 -10.96
CA GLY A 88 24.24 -3.52 -9.53
C GLY A 88 23.03 -2.91 -8.82
N GLU A 89 22.44 -1.88 -9.41
CA GLU A 89 21.27 -1.17 -8.84
C GLU A 89 20.04 -2.07 -8.82
N VAL A 90 19.79 -2.85 -9.88
CA VAL A 90 18.70 -3.85 -9.88
C VAL A 90 18.89 -4.88 -8.78
N THR A 91 20.12 -5.36 -8.55
CA THR A 91 20.39 -6.33 -7.49
C THR A 91 20.08 -5.74 -6.11
N PHE A 92 20.51 -4.52 -5.87
CA PHE A 92 20.21 -3.80 -4.61
C PHE A 92 18.71 -3.61 -4.41
N THR A 93 18.02 -3.10 -5.44
CA THR A 93 16.56 -2.92 -5.42
C THR A 93 15.82 -4.24 -5.19
N PHE A 94 16.29 -5.34 -5.80
CA PHE A 94 15.71 -6.66 -5.60
C PHE A 94 15.87 -7.16 -4.16
N VAL A 95 17.03 -6.94 -3.53
CA VAL A 95 17.23 -7.31 -2.13
C VAL A 95 16.27 -6.51 -1.23
N LEU A 96 16.17 -5.20 -1.43
CA LEU A 96 15.29 -4.36 -0.62
C LEU A 96 13.81 -4.70 -0.80
N ARG A 97 13.35 -4.76 -2.04
CA ARG A 97 11.92 -4.87 -2.37
C ARG A 97 11.43 -6.30 -2.53
N GLY A 98 12.29 -7.21 -3.02
CA GLY A 98 11.93 -8.60 -3.27
C GLY A 98 12.20 -9.55 -2.11
N ILE A 99 13.18 -9.25 -1.25
CA ILE A 99 13.55 -10.10 -0.12
C ILE A 99 13.15 -9.48 1.22
N LEU A 100 13.49 -8.22 1.47
CA LEU A 100 13.24 -7.60 2.77
C LEU A 100 11.82 -7.09 2.93
N SER A 101 11.18 -6.57 1.88
CA SER A 101 9.85 -5.93 2.00
C SER A 101 8.74 -6.45 1.07
N PRO A 102 8.73 -7.74 0.65
CA PRO A 102 7.68 -8.23 -0.25
C PRO A 102 6.29 -8.25 0.39
N PHE A 103 6.23 -8.26 1.71
CA PHE A 103 5.01 -8.36 2.51
C PHE A 103 4.37 -6.98 2.83
N ALA A 104 5.07 -5.87 2.63
CA ALA A 104 4.62 -4.56 3.08
C ALA A 104 3.23 -4.20 2.54
N HIS A 105 3.04 -4.20 1.22
CA HIS A 105 1.74 -3.92 0.60
C HIS A 105 0.67 -4.97 0.92
N VAL A 106 1.08 -6.23 1.09
CA VAL A 106 0.21 -7.32 1.55
C VAL A 106 -0.38 -6.98 2.90
N MET A 107 0.46 -6.58 3.85
CA MET A 107 0.06 -6.22 5.20
C MET A 107 -0.86 -5.00 5.23
N PHE A 108 -0.50 -3.93 4.52
CA PHE A 108 -1.30 -2.70 4.50
C PHE A 108 -2.72 -2.95 3.99
N THR A 109 -2.84 -3.58 2.82
CA THR A 109 -4.15 -3.81 2.20
C THR A 109 -4.96 -4.88 2.94
N ALA A 110 -4.31 -5.83 3.64
CA ALA A 110 -4.98 -6.80 4.50
C ALA A 110 -5.77 -6.13 5.65
N VAL A 111 -5.31 -4.98 6.16
CA VAL A 111 -6.03 -4.20 7.18
C VAL A 111 -7.38 -3.71 6.65
N THR A 112 -7.40 -3.19 5.43
CA THR A 112 -8.65 -2.79 4.74
C THR A 112 -9.58 -3.98 4.55
N GLY A 113 -9.05 -5.10 4.09
CA GLY A 113 -9.80 -6.35 3.92
C GLY A 113 -10.36 -6.90 5.24
N PHE A 114 -9.55 -6.90 6.30
CA PHE A 114 -9.97 -7.34 7.63
C PHE A 114 -11.13 -6.51 8.18
N ALA A 115 -11.04 -5.18 8.09
CA ALA A 115 -12.08 -4.28 8.56
C ALA A 115 -13.41 -4.54 7.83
N LEU A 116 -13.36 -4.70 6.52
CA LEU A 116 -14.51 -5.06 5.69
C LEU A 116 -15.07 -6.44 6.05
N GLY A 117 -14.21 -7.45 6.18
CA GLY A 117 -14.62 -8.81 6.55
C GLY A 117 -15.27 -8.88 7.94
N ARG A 118 -14.83 -8.06 8.89
CA ARG A 118 -15.50 -7.95 10.20
C ARG A 118 -16.92 -7.38 10.10
N ALA A 119 -17.15 -6.42 9.21
CA ALA A 119 -18.48 -5.88 8.97
C ALA A 119 -19.39 -6.92 8.35
N VAL A 120 -18.90 -7.63 7.34
CA VAL A 120 -19.62 -8.71 6.67
C VAL A 120 -20.05 -9.80 7.65
N ARG A 121 -19.15 -10.25 8.52
CA ARG A 121 -19.45 -11.26 9.56
C ARG A 121 -20.53 -10.82 10.54
N ARG A 122 -20.75 -9.52 10.71
CA ARG A 122 -21.81 -8.94 11.53
C ARG A 122 -23.12 -8.76 10.76
N GLY A 123 -23.19 -9.21 9.50
CA GLY A 123 -24.35 -9.10 8.65
C GLY A 123 -24.52 -7.74 7.97
N ALA A 124 -23.48 -6.92 7.91
CA ALA A 124 -23.55 -5.60 7.30
C ALA A 124 -23.96 -5.67 5.81
N THR A 125 -24.88 -4.81 5.42
CA THR A 125 -25.19 -4.55 4.03
C THR A 125 -24.02 -3.83 3.33
N PRO A 126 -23.96 -3.77 2.00
CA PRO A 126 -22.92 -3.01 1.30
C PRO A 126 -22.81 -1.54 1.74
N GLY A 127 -23.94 -0.89 2.04
CA GLY A 127 -23.95 0.48 2.52
C GLY A 127 -23.37 0.62 3.94
N GLU A 128 -23.70 -0.32 4.83
CA GLU A 128 -23.18 -0.36 6.20
C GLU A 128 -21.73 -0.75 6.27
N ALA A 129 -21.23 -1.53 5.29
CA ALA A 129 -19.84 -1.94 5.20
C ALA A 129 -18.90 -0.80 4.76
N LEU A 130 -19.44 0.31 4.23
CA LEU A 130 -18.65 1.45 3.74
C LEU A 130 -17.79 2.09 4.84
N TRP A 131 -18.35 2.34 6.03
CA TRP A 131 -17.60 2.94 7.13
C TRP A 131 -16.47 2.05 7.67
N PRO A 132 -16.67 0.75 7.93
CA PRO A 132 -15.59 -0.18 8.22
C PRO A 132 -14.51 -0.23 7.13
N TRP A 133 -14.91 -0.20 5.86
CA TRP A 133 -13.96 -0.14 4.75
C TRP A 133 -13.12 1.14 4.79
N ILE A 134 -13.74 2.32 5.00
CA ILE A 134 -13.03 3.61 5.14
C ILE A 134 -12.07 3.56 6.34
N ALA A 135 -12.51 3.03 7.48
CA ALA A 135 -11.66 2.92 8.66
C ALA A 135 -10.44 2.01 8.41
N GLY A 136 -10.64 0.87 7.73
CA GLY A 136 -9.56 -0.01 7.32
C GLY A 136 -8.60 0.66 6.34
N LEU A 137 -9.15 1.41 5.37
CA LEU A 137 -8.37 2.18 4.40
C LEU A 137 -7.48 3.24 5.08
N ILE A 138 -8.01 3.99 6.04
CA ILE A 138 -7.23 4.94 6.83
C ILE A 138 -6.09 4.23 7.57
N GLY A 139 -6.37 3.07 8.17
CA GLY A 139 -5.33 2.25 8.81
C GLY A 139 -4.24 1.79 7.84
N ALA A 140 -4.62 1.33 6.65
CA ALA A 140 -3.69 0.93 5.60
C ALA A 140 -2.81 2.10 5.14
N ILE A 141 -3.41 3.27 4.89
CA ILE A 141 -2.70 4.50 4.51
C ILE A 141 -1.70 4.90 5.61
N ALA A 142 -2.11 4.85 6.88
CA ALA A 142 -1.23 5.22 8.00
C ALA A 142 -0.02 4.27 8.12
N LEU A 143 -0.23 2.95 7.98
CA LEU A 143 0.86 1.97 8.00
C LEU A 143 1.80 2.15 6.80
N HIS A 144 1.27 2.40 5.61
CA HIS A 144 2.06 2.65 4.42
C HIS A 144 2.86 3.96 4.53
N ALA A 145 2.23 5.03 5.02
CA ALA A 145 2.92 6.30 5.27
C ALA A 145 4.03 6.17 6.33
N LEU A 146 3.80 5.38 7.39
CA LEU A 146 4.81 5.06 8.38
C LEU A 146 6.00 4.30 7.75
N TRP A 147 5.70 3.33 6.88
CA TRP A 147 6.71 2.58 6.15
C TRP A 147 7.58 3.50 5.28
N ASN A 148 6.96 4.28 4.41
CA ASN A 148 7.68 5.21 3.54
C ASN A 148 8.40 6.31 4.33
N GLY A 149 7.76 6.84 5.37
CA GLY A 149 8.34 7.84 6.26
C GLY A 149 9.57 7.34 7.01
N SER A 150 9.63 6.06 7.36
CA SER A 150 10.80 5.47 8.01
C SER A 150 12.04 5.52 7.11
N ALA A 151 11.86 5.38 5.80
CA ALA A 151 12.96 5.47 4.84
C ALA A 151 13.42 6.92 4.57
N VAL A 152 12.54 7.90 4.78
CA VAL A 152 12.81 9.31 4.47
C VAL A 152 13.34 10.07 5.70
N PHE A 153 12.74 9.85 6.88
CA PHE A 153 12.97 10.67 8.07
C PHE A 153 13.70 9.97 9.21
N ALA A 154 13.99 8.68 9.08
CA ALA A 154 14.56 7.87 10.15
C ALA A 154 15.56 6.83 9.64
N ASP A 155 16.12 6.04 10.56
CA ASP A 155 16.87 4.85 10.20
C ASP A 155 15.89 3.73 9.83
N PHE A 156 15.75 3.50 8.52
CA PHE A 156 14.86 2.46 7.99
C PHE A 156 15.15 1.08 8.59
N PHE A 157 16.41 0.68 8.67
CA PHE A 157 16.75 -0.67 9.15
C PHE A 157 16.50 -0.82 10.65
N ALA A 158 16.73 0.20 11.44
CA ALA A 158 16.40 0.18 12.86
C ALA A 158 14.87 0.04 13.06
N LEU A 159 14.05 0.83 12.36
CA LEU A 159 12.60 0.73 12.44
C LEU A 159 12.07 -0.56 11.80
N TYR A 160 12.70 -1.03 10.73
CA TYR A 160 12.33 -2.29 10.08
C TYR A 160 12.44 -3.46 11.07
N VAL A 161 13.59 -3.61 11.76
CA VAL A 161 13.82 -4.74 12.68
C VAL A 161 13.02 -4.62 13.97
N THR A 162 12.88 -3.39 14.50
CA THR A 162 12.28 -3.19 15.83
C THR A 162 10.77 -3.03 15.83
N LEU A 163 10.20 -2.53 14.74
CA LEU A 163 8.77 -2.20 14.66
C LEU A 163 8.06 -2.88 13.49
N GLN A 164 8.60 -2.75 12.27
CA GLN A 164 7.86 -3.11 11.06
C GLN A 164 7.85 -4.63 10.80
N MET A 165 8.96 -5.32 11.07
CA MET A 165 9.06 -6.77 10.92
C MET A 165 8.27 -7.54 12.00
N PRO A 166 8.18 -7.09 13.27
CA PRO A 166 7.37 -7.76 14.31
C PRO A 166 5.86 -7.55 14.19
N LEU A 167 5.38 -6.55 13.42
CA LEU A 167 3.95 -6.29 13.18
C LEU A 167 3.32 -7.32 12.25
#